data_0ce63692bd4c312e3930ff7f0a437faf
#
_entry.id   0ce63692bd4c312e3930ff7f0a437faf
#
_cell.length_a   1.000
_cell.length_b   1.000
_cell.length_c   1.000
_cell.angle_alpha   90.00
_cell.angle_beta   90.00
_cell.angle_gamma   90.00
#
_symmetry.space_group_name_H-M   'P 1'
#
loop_
_entity.id
_entity.type
_entity.pdbx_description
1 polymer ?
#
loop_
_entity_poly.entity_id
_entity_poly.type
_entity_poly.pdbx_seq_one_letter_code
_entity_poly.pdbx_strand_id
1 'polypeptide(L)'
;GDPAGMKRDEIFEVTAFDHLRTIGLQAQPTASNDFQVRREAGAAPMLRLVDGKPGLRVNARCTRLRKALAGGYHFKRVGISGGTDRFRDAPNKNDSSHVGDAFGYLLLGAGEHRRITRGVGNRNFTPTVAKLDFSVW
;
A
#
# COMPACT_ATOMS: atom_id res chain seq x y z
N GLY A 1 -8.78 7.38 -0.11
CA GLY A 1 -8.41 7.43 1.30
C GLY A 1 -9.08 6.35 2.13
N ASP A 2 -8.77 6.32 3.41
CA ASP A 2 -9.37 5.37 4.37
C ASP A 2 -10.89 5.50 4.40
N PRO A 3 -11.68 4.42 4.18
CA PRO A 3 -13.14 4.45 4.29
C PRO A 3 -13.65 4.93 5.66
N ALA A 4 -12.88 4.76 6.74
CA ALA A 4 -13.24 5.27 8.05
C ALA A 4 -13.41 6.80 8.07
N GLY A 5 -12.81 7.54 7.14
CA GLY A 5 -13.01 8.97 6.95
C GLY A 5 -14.40 9.37 6.46
N MET A 6 -15.27 8.40 6.14
CA MET A 6 -16.71 8.63 5.86
C MET A 6 -17.55 8.76 7.13
N LYS A 7 -16.99 8.48 8.32
CA LYS A 7 -17.69 8.71 9.57
C LYS A 7 -17.92 10.21 9.74
N ARG A 8 -19.17 10.59 10.00
CA ARG A 8 -19.54 11.99 10.26
C ARG A 8 -19.03 12.43 11.63
N ASP A 9 -18.60 13.66 11.71
CA ASP A 9 -18.36 14.34 12.98
C ASP A 9 -19.68 14.52 13.76
N GLU A 10 -19.63 14.35 15.07
CA GLU A 10 -20.83 14.41 15.92
C GLU A 10 -21.37 15.83 16.06
N ILE A 11 -20.57 16.85 15.81
CA ILE A 11 -20.94 18.26 16.00
C ILE A 11 -21.38 18.88 14.67
N PHE A 12 -20.64 18.67 13.60
CA PHE A 12 -20.83 19.35 12.32
C PHE A 12 -21.50 18.47 11.24
N GLU A 13 -21.73 17.20 11.54
CA GLU A 13 -22.30 16.20 10.60
C GLU A 13 -21.57 16.06 9.26
N VAL A 14 -20.33 16.55 9.19
CA VAL A 14 -19.48 16.50 8.00
C VAL A 14 -18.45 15.39 8.10
N THR A 15 -18.00 14.86 6.97
CA THR A 15 -16.96 13.84 6.90
C THR A 15 -15.59 14.47 6.69
N ALA A 16 -14.51 13.73 7.01
CA ALA A 16 -13.15 14.15 6.68
C ALA A 16 -12.95 14.37 5.16
N PHE A 17 -13.69 13.63 4.33
CA PHE A 17 -13.68 13.82 2.89
C PHE A 17 -14.35 15.12 2.45
N ASP A 18 -15.40 15.56 3.14
CA ASP A 18 -16.04 16.83 2.86
C ASP A 18 -15.09 17.99 3.16
N HIS A 19 -14.39 17.96 4.30
CA HIS A 19 -13.35 18.94 4.61
C HIS A 19 -12.25 19.00 3.54
N LEU A 20 -11.78 17.84 3.05
CA LEU A 20 -10.78 17.81 1.99
C LEU A 20 -11.30 18.40 0.67
N ARG A 21 -12.57 18.19 0.35
CA ARG A 21 -13.20 18.76 -0.85
C ARG A 21 -13.35 20.28 -0.75
N THR A 22 -13.64 20.84 0.43
CA THR A 22 -13.73 22.30 0.60
C THR A 22 -12.44 23.03 0.32
N ILE A 23 -11.28 22.36 0.51
CA ILE A 23 -9.97 22.93 0.16
C ILE A 23 -9.48 22.51 -1.24
N GLY A 24 -10.39 22.01 -2.09
CA GLY A 24 -10.11 21.69 -3.49
C GLY A 24 -9.52 20.30 -3.75
N LEU A 25 -9.36 19.46 -2.72
CA LEU A 25 -8.88 18.10 -2.90
C LEU A 25 -10.05 17.15 -3.22
N GLN A 26 -10.03 16.53 -4.39
CA GLN A 26 -11.01 15.53 -4.84
C GLN A 26 -10.80 14.18 -4.13
N ALA A 27 -10.85 14.21 -2.80
CA ALA A 27 -10.64 13.03 -1.99
C ALA A 27 -11.88 12.13 -2.00
N GLN A 28 -11.66 10.83 -2.16
CA GLN A 28 -12.69 9.79 -2.15
C GLN A 28 -12.27 8.62 -1.25
N PRO A 29 -13.22 7.93 -0.61
CA PRO A 29 -12.95 6.70 0.09
C PRO A 29 -12.56 5.61 -0.90
N THR A 30 -11.72 4.68 -0.46
CA THR A 30 -11.45 3.46 -1.22
C THR A 30 -12.55 2.42 -0.99
N ALA A 31 -12.65 1.44 -1.90
CA ALA A 31 -13.69 0.42 -1.84
C ALA A 31 -13.54 -0.55 -0.66
N SER A 32 -12.36 -0.63 -0.05
CA SER A 32 -12.08 -1.55 1.05
C SER A 32 -11.09 -0.97 2.04
N ASN A 33 -11.25 -1.35 3.31
CA ASN A 33 -10.28 -1.12 4.39
C ASN A 33 -9.46 -2.38 4.69
N ASP A 34 -9.68 -3.47 3.99
CA ASP A 34 -8.97 -4.73 4.20
C ASP A 34 -7.46 -4.56 3.97
N PHE A 35 -6.67 -4.96 4.97
CA PHE A 35 -5.22 -4.82 4.91
C PHE A 35 -4.60 -5.70 3.82
N GLN A 36 -5.11 -6.92 3.63
CA GLN A 36 -4.57 -7.84 2.62
C GLN A 36 -4.76 -7.28 1.21
N VAL A 37 -5.96 -6.76 0.92
CA VAL A 37 -6.28 -6.11 -0.36
C VAL A 37 -5.38 -4.89 -0.61
N ARG A 38 -5.13 -4.07 0.42
CA ARG A 38 -4.21 -2.93 0.32
C ARG A 38 -2.76 -3.35 0.11
N ARG A 39 -2.32 -4.39 0.80
CA ARG A 39 -0.97 -4.95 0.65
C ARG A 39 -0.74 -5.48 -0.75
N GLU A 40 -1.69 -6.22 -1.29
CA GLU A 40 -1.63 -6.75 -2.66
C GLU A 40 -1.63 -5.64 -3.70
N ALA A 41 -2.49 -4.62 -3.54
CA ALA A 41 -2.49 -3.44 -4.39
C ALA A 41 -1.14 -2.70 -4.35
N GLY A 42 -0.45 -2.72 -3.20
CA GLY A 42 0.89 -2.16 -3.04
C GLY A 42 1.99 -2.99 -3.71
N ALA A 43 1.93 -4.30 -3.56
CA ALA A 43 2.94 -5.22 -4.08
C ALA A 43 2.91 -5.33 -5.62
N ALA A 44 1.72 -5.38 -6.21
CA ALA A 44 1.54 -5.62 -7.64
C ALA A 44 2.33 -4.66 -8.56
N PRO A 45 2.27 -3.34 -8.40
CA PRO A 45 3.02 -2.42 -9.24
C PRO A 45 4.54 -2.43 -8.95
N MET A 46 4.96 -2.85 -7.75
CA MET A 46 6.38 -2.99 -7.41
C MET A 46 7.02 -4.17 -8.13
N LEU A 47 6.27 -5.25 -8.33
CA LEU A 47 6.73 -6.48 -8.98
C LEU A 47 6.58 -6.43 -10.51
N ARG A 48 5.85 -5.44 -11.03
CA ARG A 48 5.57 -5.31 -12.45
C ARG A 48 6.64 -4.49 -13.17
N LEU A 49 7.02 -4.95 -14.34
CA LEU A 49 7.78 -4.15 -15.30
C LEU A 49 6.84 -3.62 -16.40
N VAL A 50 7.04 -2.37 -16.77
CA VAL A 50 6.37 -1.71 -17.92
C VAL A 50 7.48 -1.21 -18.83
N ASP A 51 7.56 -1.74 -20.04
CA ASP A 51 8.63 -1.44 -21.00
C ASP A 51 10.04 -1.61 -20.42
N GLY A 52 10.24 -2.69 -19.65
CA GLY A 52 11.52 -3.00 -18.98
C GLY A 52 11.85 -2.11 -17.77
N LYS A 53 10.95 -1.23 -17.35
CA LYS A 53 11.13 -0.34 -16.20
C LYS A 53 10.19 -0.72 -15.05
N PRO A 54 10.57 -0.45 -13.78
CA PRO A 54 9.67 -0.68 -12.65
C PRO A 54 8.33 0.02 -12.84
N GLY A 55 7.22 -0.72 -12.66
CA GLY A 55 5.85 -0.21 -12.77
C GLY A 55 5.48 0.81 -11.69
N LEU A 56 6.27 0.87 -10.61
CA LEU A 56 6.17 1.88 -9.58
C LEU A 56 7.55 2.47 -9.30
N ARG A 57 7.61 3.78 -9.22
CA ARG A 57 8.82 4.49 -8.83
C ARG A 57 8.49 5.48 -7.72
N VAL A 58 9.23 5.42 -6.61
CA VAL A 58 9.11 6.34 -5.48
C VAL A 58 10.20 7.39 -5.58
N ASN A 59 9.83 8.65 -5.62
CA ASN A 59 10.80 9.74 -5.69
C ASN A 59 11.71 9.75 -4.45
N ALA A 60 12.99 10.10 -4.65
CA ALA A 60 13.98 10.17 -3.57
C ALA A 60 13.59 11.14 -2.45
N ARG A 61 12.83 12.19 -2.76
CA ARG A 61 12.30 13.16 -1.77
C ARG A 61 11.23 12.58 -0.84
N CYS A 62 10.59 11.45 -1.20
CA CYS A 62 9.61 10.77 -0.35
C CYS A 62 10.30 9.96 0.76
N THR A 63 11.10 10.61 1.57
CA THR A 63 11.98 9.95 2.57
C THR A 63 11.20 9.12 3.58
N ARG A 64 10.05 9.61 4.07
CA ARG A 64 9.20 8.88 5.02
C ARG A 64 8.60 7.62 4.39
N LEU A 65 8.10 7.71 3.14
CA LEU A 65 7.56 6.55 2.44
C LEU A 65 8.66 5.52 2.17
N ARG A 66 9.82 5.96 1.73
CA ARG A 66 10.98 5.07 1.51
C ARG A 66 11.39 4.35 2.79
N LYS A 67 11.43 5.06 3.93
CA LYS A 67 11.70 4.47 5.24
C LYS A 67 10.63 3.45 5.64
N ALA A 68 9.36 3.75 5.40
CA ALA A 68 8.26 2.83 5.67
C ALA A 68 8.41 1.54 4.85
N LEU A 69 8.64 1.65 3.54
CA LEU A 69 8.81 0.51 2.63
C LEU A 69 10.10 -0.28 2.89
N ALA A 70 11.15 0.36 3.39
CA ALA A 70 12.43 -0.29 3.74
C ALA A 70 12.41 -1.03 5.08
N GLY A 71 11.23 -1.25 5.68
CA GLY A 71 11.07 -2.02 6.92
C GLY A 71 10.47 -1.26 8.09
N GLY A 72 10.25 0.08 7.98
CA GLY A 72 9.55 0.84 9.02
C GLY A 72 8.09 0.40 9.19
N TYR A 73 7.45 -0.04 8.12
CA TYR A 73 6.11 -0.61 8.12
C TYR A 73 6.20 -2.13 8.09
N HIS A 74 6.09 -2.75 9.26
CA HIS A 74 6.35 -4.18 9.44
C HIS A 74 5.37 -4.83 10.42
N PHE A 75 5.29 -6.16 10.40
CA PHE A 75 4.57 -6.93 11.39
C PHE A 75 5.40 -7.08 12.67
N LYS A 76 4.79 -6.82 13.83
CA LYS A 76 5.49 -6.98 15.10
C LYS A 76 5.64 -8.47 15.42
N ARG A 77 6.87 -8.88 15.72
CA ARG A 77 7.16 -10.21 16.24
C ARG A 77 6.60 -10.34 17.67
N VAL A 78 5.89 -11.42 17.95
CA VAL A 78 5.21 -11.63 19.23
C VAL A 78 5.88 -12.69 20.11
N GLY A 79 6.82 -13.45 19.61
CA GLY A 79 7.55 -14.44 20.38
C GLY A 79 8.17 -15.53 19.54
N ILE A 80 9.00 -16.35 20.17
CA ILE A 80 9.52 -17.60 19.61
C ILE A 80 8.85 -18.72 20.41
N SER A 81 8.07 -19.55 19.76
CA SER A 81 7.53 -20.76 20.35
C SER A 81 7.95 -21.94 19.46
N GLY A 82 8.67 -22.88 20.02
CA GLY A 82 9.09 -24.07 19.29
C GLY A 82 10.01 -23.82 18.09
N GLY A 83 10.82 -22.75 18.12
CA GLY A 83 11.78 -22.43 17.05
C GLY A 83 11.18 -21.70 15.84
N THR A 84 9.91 -21.34 15.86
CA THR A 84 9.25 -20.63 14.78
C THR A 84 8.87 -19.21 15.21
N ASP A 85 9.25 -18.22 14.42
CA ASP A 85 8.87 -16.82 14.64
C ASP A 85 7.36 -16.63 14.42
N ARG A 86 6.69 -16.06 15.41
CA ARG A 86 5.28 -15.65 15.31
C ARG A 86 5.19 -14.13 15.19
N PHE A 87 4.39 -13.69 14.23
CA PHE A 87 4.11 -12.28 13.98
C PHE A 87 2.63 -11.99 14.23
N ARG A 88 2.31 -10.73 14.48
CA ARG A 88 0.91 -10.28 14.53
C ARG A 88 0.31 -10.32 13.13
N ASP A 89 -1.01 -10.51 13.06
CA ASP A 89 -1.76 -10.54 11.79
C ASP A 89 -1.93 -9.13 11.17
N ALA A 90 -1.66 -8.08 11.95
CA ALA A 90 -1.70 -6.71 11.50
C ALA A 90 -0.34 -6.00 11.70
N PRO A 91 0.01 -5.04 10.83
CA PRO A 91 1.23 -4.27 10.98
C PRO A 91 1.31 -3.51 12.30
N ASN A 92 2.52 -3.30 12.78
CA ASN A 92 2.76 -2.50 13.97
C ASN A 92 2.35 -1.03 13.70
N LYS A 93 1.54 -0.47 14.61
CA LYS A 93 1.15 0.94 14.54
C LYS A 93 2.29 1.83 15.07
N ASN A 94 2.89 2.59 14.17
CA ASN A 94 3.96 3.55 14.41
C ASN A 94 3.90 4.67 13.36
N ASP A 95 4.80 5.64 13.40
CA ASP A 95 4.82 6.76 12.44
C ASP A 95 4.92 6.30 10.98
N SER A 96 5.62 5.19 10.73
CA SER A 96 5.74 4.62 9.38
C SER A 96 4.44 3.95 8.92
N SER A 97 3.58 3.47 9.84
CA SER A 97 2.33 2.81 9.48
C SER A 97 1.34 3.76 8.84
N HIS A 98 1.27 5.02 9.29
CA HIS A 98 0.37 6.02 8.69
C HIS A 98 0.73 6.29 7.22
N VAL A 99 2.02 6.41 6.93
CA VAL A 99 2.49 6.62 5.55
C VAL A 99 2.31 5.36 4.70
N GLY A 100 2.57 4.18 5.28
CA GLY A 100 2.34 2.88 4.62
C GLY A 100 0.86 2.65 4.31
N ASP A 101 -0.03 2.91 5.25
CA ASP A 101 -1.48 2.82 5.06
C ASP A 101 -1.96 3.81 3.98
N ALA A 102 -1.52 5.06 4.03
CA ALA A 102 -1.87 6.07 3.02
C ALA A 102 -1.42 5.65 1.62
N PHE A 103 -0.23 5.09 1.48
CA PHE A 103 0.28 4.54 0.23
C PHE A 103 -0.55 3.36 -0.27
N GLY A 104 -0.94 2.43 0.62
CA GLY A 104 -1.83 1.33 0.29
C GLY A 104 -3.19 1.82 -0.23
N TYR A 105 -3.79 2.82 0.42
CA TYR A 105 -5.04 3.43 -0.04
C TYR A 105 -4.88 4.16 -1.39
N LEU A 106 -3.74 4.80 -1.63
CA LEU A 106 -3.47 5.45 -2.91
C LEU A 106 -3.49 4.43 -4.05
N LEU A 107 -2.77 3.32 -3.91
CA LEU A 107 -2.67 2.29 -4.93
C LEU A 107 -3.99 1.53 -5.10
N LEU A 108 -4.71 1.27 -4.01
CA LEU A 108 -6.05 0.71 -4.06
C LEU A 108 -7.02 1.63 -4.82
N GLY A 109 -6.98 2.94 -4.54
CA GLY A 109 -7.77 3.95 -5.26
C GLY A 109 -7.37 4.09 -6.73
N ALA A 110 -6.11 3.88 -7.08
CA ALA A 110 -5.62 3.83 -8.45
C ALA A 110 -6.06 2.57 -9.22
N GLY A 111 -6.74 1.63 -8.55
CA GLY A 111 -7.30 0.43 -9.17
C GLY A 111 -6.31 -0.73 -9.34
N GLU A 112 -5.15 -0.70 -8.68
CA GLU A 112 -4.15 -1.75 -8.82
C GLU A 112 -4.70 -3.13 -8.39
N HIS A 113 -5.59 -3.18 -7.36
CA HIS A 113 -6.25 -4.42 -6.95
C HIS A 113 -7.14 -5.04 -8.04
N ARG A 114 -7.78 -4.21 -8.90
CA ARG A 114 -8.66 -4.70 -9.96
C ARG A 114 -7.88 -5.40 -11.07
N ARG A 115 -6.61 -5.07 -11.24
CA ARG A 115 -5.72 -5.74 -12.19
C ARG A 115 -5.37 -7.15 -11.73
N ILE A 116 -5.32 -7.37 -10.43
CA ILE A 116 -5.07 -8.68 -9.82
C ILE A 116 -6.33 -9.56 -9.94
N THR A 117 -7.50 -9.01 -9.54
CA THR A 117 -8.76 -9.77 -9.46
C THR A 117 -9.40 -10.03 -10.84
N ARG A 118 -9.20 -9.16 -11.84
CA ARG A 118 -9.75 -9.36 -13.17
C ARG A 118 -8.97 -10.33 -14.02
N GLY A 119 -7.91 -10.93 -13.51
CA GLY A 119 -6.98 -11.71 -14.29
C GLY A 119 -6.53 -10.89 -15.51
N VAL A 120 -5.28 -10.71 -15.75
CA VAL A 120 -4.80 -10.12 -17.01
C VAL A 120 -5.42 -10.95 -18.13
N GLY A 121 -6.46 -10.43 -18.77
CA GLY A 121 -7.10 -11.11 -19.89
C GLY A 121 -6.01 -11.49 -20.88
N ASN A 122 -5.76 -12.76 -20.97
CA ASN A 122 -4.96 -13.54 -21.90
C ASN A 122 -4.03 -12.71 -22.82
N ARG A 123 -3.10 -11.97 -22.23
CA ARG A 123 -1.85 -11.62 -22.88
C ARG A 123 -0.84 -12.54 -22.26
N ASN A 124 -0.19 -13.37 -23.08
CA ASN A 124 0.92 -14.24 -22.71
C ASN A 124 2.04 -13.40 -22.07
N PHE A 125 1.82 -13.03 -20.81
CA PHE A 125 2.81 -12.33 -20.01
C PHE A 125 3.68 -13.40 -19.33
N THR A 126 4.80 -13.68 -19.95
CA THR A 126 5.87 -14.40 -19.28
C THR A 126 6.54 -13.40 -18.34
N PRO A 127 6.43 -13.56 -17.00
CA PRO A 127 7.12 -12.65 -16.08
C PRO A 127 8.62 -12.81 -16.29
N THR A 128 9.25 -11.80 -16.86
CA THR A 128 10.71 -11.73 -16.88
C THR A 128 11.16 -11.31 -15.49
N VAL A 129 11.63 -12.27 -14.72
CA VAL A 129 12.29 -11.99 -13.44
C VAL A 129 13.62 -11.33 -13.76
N ALA A 130 13.76 -10.05 -13.44
CA ALA A 130 15.05 -9.38 -13.51
C ALA A 130 15.99 -10.06 -12.50
N LYS A 131 17.03 -10.73 -12.98
CA LYS A 131 18.14 -11.13 -12.12
C LYS A 131 18.85 -9.85 -11.67
N LEU A 132 18.63 -9.50 -10.41
CA LEU A 132 19.42 -8.45 -9.76
C LEU A 132 20.73 -9.09 -9.31
N ASP A 133 21.77 -8.92 -10.10
CA ASP A 133 23.13 -9.17 -9.65
C ASP A 133 23.52 -8.07 -8.67
N PHE A 134 23.30 -8.33 -7.38
CA PHE A 134 23.94 -7.54 -6.33
C PHE A 134 25.36 -8.07 -6.14
N SER A 135 26.35 -7.42 -6.75
CA SER A 135 27.71 -7.52 -6.28
C SER A 135 27.81 -6.74 -4.98
N VAL A 136 27.92 -7.44 -3.87
CA VAL A 136 28.23 -6.86 -2.56
C VAL A 136 29.73 -6.63 -2.53
N TRP A 137 30.14 -5.38 -2.50
CA TRP A 137 31.51 -4.94 -2.14
C TRP A 137 31.51 -4.49 -0.69
#